data_35ee9aa356659bc3f9a8adf9ea2dd636
#
_entry.id   35ee9aa356659bc3f9a8adf9ea2dd636
#
_cell.length_a   1.000
_cell.length_b   1.000
_cell.length_c   1.000
_cell.angle_alpha   90.00
_cell.angle_beta   90.00
_cell.angle_gamma   90.00
#
_symmetry.space_group_name_H-M   'P 1'
#
loop_
_entity.id
_entity.type
_entity.pdbx_description
1 polymer ?
#
loop_
_entity_poly.entity_id
_entity_poly.type
_entity_poly.pdbx_seq_one_letter_code
_entity_poly.pdbx_strand_id
1 'polypeptide(L)'
;MSVSFSLEAAKQTLGVNETIEACVNEAVTTYRAEEGEDSLPHIGHEPETLWHKIDHLLYLPILGLTRPRDLYYYQGAGLHALYGFTYKYLTLEHFLGQLSHLQVGYPLAEALAYQYSQAWYRGETPLVLFTDWHVKPHWCKEVSHSGHVTMWGRTMPGTKQLILNGINGHLLGGWNYAIDTHMTQVLVDMDIWLSETLQRPILCNIFDSEGSGQAIGERYAAVDASYLTGLPRQYRYRLDQFVIDDEWQPVIDDPTREAVYAQWANTKKASQECRQLVLLRPIGQDDPTRI
;
A
#
# COMPACT_ATOMS: atom_id res chain seq x y z
N MET A 1 1.16 17.10 -25.94
CA MET A 1 2.57 17.40 -25.58
C MET A 1 2.84 17.54 -24.08
N SER A 2 1.90 17.97 -23.25
CA SER A 2 2.18 18.28 -21.84
C SER A 2 2.39 17.06 -20.91
N VAL A 3 1.59 15.99 -21.04
CA VAL A 3 1.62 14.86 -20.09
C VAL A 3 2.88 14.00 -20.28
N SER A 4 3.26 13.72 -21.49
CA SER A 4 4.48 12.95 -21.81
C SER A 4 5.75 13.67 -21.31
N PHE A 5 5.84 14.98 -21.52
CA PHE A 5 6.96 15.78 -21.02
C PHE A 5 7.02 15.81 -19.48
N SER A 6 5.86 15.89 -18.83
CA SER A 6 5.78 15.89 -17.36
C SER A 6 6.21 14.56 -16.74
N LEU A 7 5.90 13.42 -17.39
CA LEU A 7 6.31 12.10 -16.89
C LEU A 7 7.82 11.91 -17.06
N GLU A 8 8.40 12.24 -18.21
CA GLU A 8 9.85 12.14 -18.42
C GLU A 8 10.62 13.02 -17.43
N ALA A 9 10.17 14.26 -17.21
CA ALA A 9 10.76 15.14 -16.22
C ALA A 9 10.66 14.55 -14.79
N ALA A 10 9.52 13.95 -14.43
CA ALA A 10 9.35 13.30 -13.16
C ALA A 10 10.24 12.06 -13.00
N LYS A 11 10.34 11.21 -14.03
CA LYS A 11 11.22 10.04 -14.04
C LYS A 11 12.68 10.44 -13.83
N GLN A 12 13.15 11.45 -14.55
CA GLN A 12 14.51 11.98 -14.42
C GLN A 12 14.76 12.60 -13.05
N THR A 13 13.80 13.40 -12.55
CA THR A 13 13.94 14.08 -11.24
C THR A 13 13.98 13.08 -10.09
N LEU A 14 13.24 11.99 -10.20
CA LEU A 14 13.16 10.95 -9.19
C LEU A 14 14.17 9.81 -9.40
N GLY A 15 14.96 9.82 -10.47
CA GLY A 15 15.89 8.74 -10.77
C GLY A 15 15.20 7.38 -10.93
N VAL A 16 13.96 7.34 -11.43
CA VAL A 16 13.15 6.12 -11.51
C VAL A 16 13.81 5.08 -12.41
N ASN A 17 14.37 5.51 -13.54
CA ASN A 17 15.00 4.62 -14.49
C ASN A 17 16.22 3.94 -13.87
N GLU A 18 17.13 4.71 -13.30
CA GLU A 18 18.35 4.22 -12.65
C GLU A 18 18.02 3.26 -11.50
N THR A 19 16.97 3.55 -10.77
CA THR A 19 16.49 2.67 -9.68
C THR A 19 15.99 1.35 -10.20
N ILE A 20 15.14 1.36 -11.23
CA ILE A 20 14.61 0.12 -11.83
C ILE A 20 15.78 -0.70 -12.42
N GLU A 21 16.71 -0.05 -13.10
CA GLU A 21 17.89 -0.72 -13.65
C GLU A 21 18.73 -1.39 -12.56
N ALA A 22 19.01 -0.67 -11.49
CA ALA A 22 19.76 -1.21 -10.37
C ALA A 22 19.06 -2.45 -9.76
N CYS A 23 17.76 -2.37 -9.51
CA CYS A 23 16.99 -3.48 -8.95
C CYS A 23 16.94 -4.69 -9.89
N VAL A 24 16.77 -4.47 -11.20
CA VAL A 24 16.77 -5.56 -12.18
C VAL A 24 18.14 -6.21 -12.28
N ASN A 25 19.21 -5.43 -12.34
CA ASN A 25 20.57 -5.94 -12.42
C ASN A 25 20.98 -6.71 -11.16
N GLU A 26 20.60 -6.23 -9.99
CA GLU A 26 20.80 -6.95 -8.73
C GLU A 26 20.05 -8.28 -8.72
N ALA A 27 18.77 -8.28 -9.08
CA ALA A 27 17.96 -9.49 -9.14
C ALA A 27 18.52 -10.51 -10.14
N VAL A 28 18.98 -10.06 -11.32
CA VAL A 28 19.65 -10.91 -12.31
C VAL A 28 20.94 -11.49 -11.75
N THR A 29 21.74 -10.70 -11.05
CA THR A 29 22.99 -11.15 -10.45
C THR A 29 22.76 -12.19 -9.36
N THR A 30 21.79 -11.96 -8.49
CA THR A 30 21.40 -12.89 -7.44
C THR A 30 20.89 -14.21 -8.03
N TYR A 31 20.01 -14.14 -9.01
CA TYR A 31 19.47 -15.33 -9.68
C TYR A 31 20.57 -16.16 -10.35
N ARG A 32 21.54 -15.50 -11.02
CA ARG A 32 22.70 -16.20 -11.61
C ARG A 32 23.54 -16.93 -10.57
N ALA A 33 23.73 -16.32 -9.42
CA ALA A 33 24.50 -16.93 -8.35
C ALA A 33 23.82 -18.17 -7.75
N GLU A 34 22.48 -18.19 -7.71
CA GLU A 34 21.68 -19.26 -7.12
C GLU A 34 21.41 -20.41 -8.09
N GLU A 35 21.01 -20.11 -9.33
CA GLU A 35 20.46 -21.09 -10.29
C GLU A 35 21.41 -21.40 -11.46
N GLY A 36 22.49 -20.63 -11.63
CA GLY A 36 23.46 -20.77 -12.72
C GLY A 36 23.13 -19.94 -13.97
N GLU A 37 24.17 -19.71 -14.79
CA GLU A 37 24.06 -18.80 -15.95
C GLU A 37 23.12 -19.27 -17.05
N ASP A 38 22.95 -20.59 -17.22
CA ASP A 38 22.12 -21.16 -18.31
C ASP A 38 20.61 -21.11 -18.06
N SER A 39 20.19 -20.84 -16.83
CA SER A 39 18.77 -20.83 -16.43
C SER A 39 18.08 -19.49 -16.58
N LEU A 40 18.83 -18.43 -16.95
CA LEU A 40 18.29 -17.08 -17.04
C LEU A 40 17.21 -16.91 -18.10
N PRO A 41 16.03 -16.41 -17.74
CA PRO A 41 15.12 -15.88 -18.73
C PRO A 41 15.85 -14.74 -19.46
N HIS A 42 15.82 -14.74 -20.79
CA HIS A 42 16.37 -13.66 -21.61
C HIS A 42 15.64 -12.34 -21.34
N ILE A 43 16.02 -11.67 -20.28
CA ILE A 43 15.60 -10.29 -20.04
C ILE A 43 16.47 -9.45 -20.94
N GLY A 44 15.85 -8.93 -21.99
CA GLY A 44 16.42 -8.09 -23.05
C GLY A 44 17.90 -7.77 -22.90
N HIS A 45 18.74 -8.41 -23.70
CA HIS A 45 20.20 -8.27 -23.62
C HIS A 45 20.69 -6.83 -23.86
N GLU A 46 19.79 -5.94 -24.28
CA GLU A 46 20.10 -4.55 -24.55
C GLU A 46 19.39 -3.63 -23.56
N PRO A 47 20.11 -2.75 -22.86
CA PRO A 47 19.53 -1.78 -21.92
C PRO A 47 18.36 -0.99 -22.54
N GLU A 48 18.48 -0.55 -23.78
CA GLU A 48 17.42 0.14 -24.51
C GLU A 48 16.11 -0.65 -24.56
N THR A 49 16.18 -1.96 -24.80
CA THR A 49 15.00 -2.83 -24.88
C THR A 49 14.31 -2.98 -23.52
N LEU A 50 15.08 -3.02 -22.43
CA LEU A 50 14.57 -3.02 -21.07
C LEU A 50 13.78 -1.75 -20.78
N TRP A 51 14.39 -0.59 -21.06
CA TRP A 51 13.78 0.73 -20.84
C TRP A 51 12.49 0.89 -21.63
N HIS A 52 12.49 0.51 -22.87
CA HIS A 52 11.31 0.59 -23.72
C HIS A 52 10.15 -0.24 -23.19
N LYS A 53 10.40 -1.42 -22.63
CA LYS A 53 9.35 -2.24 -22.00
C LYS A 53 8.82 -1.62 -20.71
N ILE A 54 9.72 -1.09 -19.88
CA ILE A 54 9.36 -0.40 -18.65
C ILE A 54 8.51 0.82 -18.95
N ASP A 55 8.94 1.66 -19.88
CA ASP A 55 8.20 2.84 -20.29
C ASP A 55 6.80 2.50 -20.77
N HIS A 56 6.64 1.47 -21.59
CA HIS A 56 5.33 1.01 -21.99
C HIS A 56 4.43 0.65 -20.79
N LEU A 57 4.97 -0.05 -19.80
CA LEU A 57 4.22 -0.42 -18.60
C LEU A 57 3.85 0.81 -17.76
N LEU A 58 4.75 1.77 -17.60
CA LEU A 58 4.50 3.00 -16.84
C LEU A 58 3.45 3.90 -17.52
N TYR A 59 3.38 3.88 -18.84
CA TYR A 59 2.40 4.68 -19.56
C TYR A 59 1.01 4.05 -19.66
N LEU A 60 0.86 2.73 -19.44
CA LEU A 60 -0.45 2.08 -19.49
C LEU A 60 -1.49 2.79 -18.59
N PRO A 61 -1.22 3.03 -17.29
CA PRO A 61 -2.19 3.72 -16.43
C PRO A 61 -2.51 5.14 -16.88
N ILE A 62 -1.52 5.86 -17.45
CA ILE A 62 -1.70 7.23 -17.96
C ILE A 62 -2.65 7.24 -19.15
N LEU A 63 -2.61 6.19 -19.97
CA LEU A 63 -3.52 5.99 -21.09
C LEU A 63 -4.87 5.42 -20.67
N GLY A 64 -5.09 5.21 -19.38
CA GLY A 64 -6.31 4.58 -18.86
C GLY A 64 -6.37 3.07 -19.13
N LEU A 65 -5.24 2.44 -19.44
CA LEU A 65 -5.14 1.01 -19.67
C LEU A 65 -4.73 0.32 -18.35
N THR A 66 -5.45 -0.69 -17.94
CA THR A 66 -5.23 -1.34 -16.65
C THR A 66 -4.30 -2.55 -16.73
N ARG A 67 -4.04 -3.05 -17.93
CA ARG A 67 -3.21 -4.25 -18.16
C ARG A 67 -2.63 -4.24 -19.59
N PRO A 68 -1.51 -4.95 -19.83
CA PRO A 68 -0.90 -5.02 -21.17
C PRO A 68 -1.86 -5.52 -22.27
N ARG A 69 -2.77 -6.45 -21.93
CA ARG A 69 -3.73 -7.00 -22.88
C ARG A 69 -4.68 -5.95 -23.47
N ASP A 70 -4.92 -4.86 -22.77
CA ASP A 70 -5.78 -3.78 -23.27
C ASP A 70 -5.15 -3.11 -24.50
N LEU A 71 -3.83 -3.19 -24.68
CA LEU A 71 -3.13 -2.74 -25.90
C LEU A 71 -3.62 -3.43 -27.17
N TYR A 72 -4.22 -4.62 -27.07
CA TYR A 72 -4.80 -5.30 -28.21
C TYR A 72 -5.84 -4.48 -28.95
N TYR A 73 -6.59 -3.66 -28.22
CA TYR A 73 -7.63 -2.77 -28.76
C TYR A 73 -7.07 -1.42 -29.25
N TYR A 74 -5.83 -1.11 -28.89
CA TYR A 74 -5.17 0.16 -29.20
C TYR A 74 -3.99 -0.01 -30.18
N GLN A 75 -4.02 -1.08 -30.97
CA GLN A 75 -3.01 -1.31 -32.02
C GLN A 75 -3.05 -0.20 -33.06
N GLY A 76 -2.14 0.76 -32.95
CA GLY A 76 -2.06 1.81 -33.92
C GLY A 76 -1.08 2.92 -33.67
N ALA A 77 -1.05 3.83 -34.61
CA ALA A 77 -0.11 4.93 -34.75
C ALA A 77 0.09 5.82 -33.50
N GLY A 78 -0.88 5.83 -32.57
CA GLY A 78 -0.81 6.67 -31.38
C GLY A 78 0.31 6.30 -30.42
N LEU A 79 0.48 5.03 -30.11
CA LEU A 79 1.57 4.56 -29.24
C LEU A 79 2.92 4.68 -29.93
N HIS A 80 2.98 4.36 -31.23
CA HIS A 80 4.18 4.55 -32.01
C HIS A 80 4.61 6.03 -32.09
N ALA A 81 3.64 6.94 -32.21
CA ALA A 81 3.93 8.37 -32.22
C ALA A 81 4.44 8.89 -30.87
N LEU A 82 4.06 8.25 -29.76
CA LEU A 82 4.53 8.62 -28.43
C LEU A 82 5.95 8.10 -28.12
N TYR A 83 6.28 6.89 -28.59
CA TYR A 83 7.48 6.18 -28.16
C TYR A 83 8.48 5.87 -29.30
N GLY A 84 8.09 6.11 -30.55
CA GLY A 84 8.87 5.68 -31.69
C GLY A 84 8.83 4.17 -31.99
N PHE A 85 8.20 3.38 -31.14
CA PHE A 85 8.05 1.92 -31.29
C PHE A 85 6.79 1.43 -30.52
N THR A 86 6.36 0.22 -30.78
CA THR A 86 5.21 -0.39 -30.12
C THR A 86 5.49 -1.85 -29.83
N TYR A 87 5.35 -2.27 -28.58
CA TYR A 87 5.37 -3.68 -28.22
C TYR A 87 3.98 -4.32 -28.33
N LYS A 88 3.94 -5.59 -28.73
CA LYS A 88 2.75 -6.41 -28.60
C LYS A 88 2.48 -6.67 -27.13
N TYR A 89 1.21 -6.73 -26.74
CA TYR A 89 0.83 -7.00 -25.35
C TYR A 89 1.45 -8.29 -24.79
N LEU A 90 1.56 -9.36 -25.62
CA LEU A 90 2.22 -10.60 -25.23
C LEU A 90 3.69 -10.42 -24.83
N THR A 91 4.40 -9.50 -25.48
CA THR A 91 5.80 -9.17 -25.13
C THR A 91 5.87 -8.55 -23.74
N LEU A 92 4.94 -7.67 -23.41
CA LEU A 92 4.88 -7.05 -22.09
C LEU A 92 4.38 -8.02 -21.00
N GLU A 93 3.42 -8.89 -21.32
CA GLU A 93 2.99 -9.96 -20.38
C GLU A 93 4.14 -10.93 -20.08
N HIS A 94 4.89 -11.33 -21.10
CA HIS A 94 6.07 -12.18 -20.92
C HIS A 94 7.15 -11.48 -20.08
N PHE A 95 7.39 -10.21 -20.35
CA PHE A 95 8.33 -9.39 -19.58
C PHE A 95 7.93 -9.26 -18.11
N LEU A 96 6.64 -9.02 -17.81
CA LEU A 96 6.14 -9.04 -16.44
C LEU A 96 6.32 -10.40 -15.76
N GLY A 97 6.12 -11.50 -16.52
CA GLY A 97 6.42 -12.86 -16.03
C GLY A 97 7.90 -13.03 -15.67
N GLN A 98 8.80 -12.51 -16.49
CA GLN A 98 10.24 -12.53 -16.21
C GLN A 98 10.60 -11.73 -14.94
N LEU A 99 10.07 -10.49 -14.78
CA LEU A 99 10.29 -9.68 -13.59
C LEU A 99 9.72 -10.36 -12.34
N SER A 100 8.58 -11.03 -12.45
CA SER A 100 7.98 -11.80 -11.36
C SER A 100 8.84 -12.99 -10.96
N HIS A 101 9.40 -13.71 -11.94
CA HIS A 101 10.28 -14.85 -11.70
C HIS A 101 11.56 -14.43 -10.97
N LEU A 102 12.11 -13.28 -11.31
CA LEU A 102 13.27 -12.68 -10.66
C LEU A 102 12.96 -11.99 -9.32
N GLN A 103 11.71 -11.99 -8.89
CA GLN A 103 11.25 -11.34 -7.66
C GLN A 103 11.65 -9.86 -7.53
N VAL A 104 11.80 -9.13 -8.65
CA VAL A 104 12.21 -7.73 -8.69
C VAL A 104 11.24 -6.80 -7.93
N GLY A 105 10.00 -7.23 -7.72
CA GLY A 105 8.95 -6.38 -7.12
C GLY A 105 9.28 -5.88 -5.72
N TYR A 106 9.94 -6.67 -4.90
CA TYR A 106 10.25 -6.32 -3.52
C TYR A 106 11.39 -5.27 -3.43
N PRO A 107 12.58 -5.50 -3.99
CA PRO A 107 13.65 -4.50 -4.02
C PRO A 107 13.21 -3.19 -4.70
N LEU A 108 12.41 -3.29 -5.76
CA LEU A 108 11.89 -2.12 -6.46
C LEU A 108 10.92 -1.30 -5.57
N ALA A 109 10.02 -1.96 -4.83
CA ALA A 109 9.13 -1.30 -3.89
C ALA A 109 9.92 -0.54 -2.81
N GLU A 110 10.96 -1.17 -2.27
CA GLU A 110 11.88 -0.58 -1.29
C GLU A 110 12.57 0.68 -1.82
N ALA A 111 13.21 0.55 -2.96
CA ALA A 111 13.95 1.63 -3.58
C ALA A 111 13.04 2.81 -3.97
N LEU A 112 11.85 2.55 -4.50
CA LEU A 112 10.86 3.58 -4.82
C LEU A 112 10.29 4.24 -3.56
N ALA A 113 10.01 3.48 -2.50
CA ALA A 113 9.57 4.02 -1.22
C ALA A 113 10.61 5.00 -0.66
N TYR A 114 11.88 4.62 -0.67
CA TYR A 114 12.97 5.49 -0.26
C TYR A 114 13.02 6.79 -1.09
N GLN A 115 13.01 6.70 -2.41
CA GLN A 115 13.06 7.87 -3.29
C GLN A 115 11.84 8.78 -3.10
N TYR A 116 10.64 8.23 -3.02
CA TYR A 116 9.43 9.02 -2.77
C TYR A 116 9.48 9.71 -1.42
N SER A 117 10.01 9.03 -0.40
CA SER A 117 10.16 9.66 0.90
C SER A 117 11.13 10.85 0.86
N GLN A 118 12.23 10.75 0.14
CA GLN A 118 13.20 11.84 -0.02
C GLN A 118 12.61 13.01 -0.82
N ALA A 119 11.78 12.74 -1.82
CA ALA A 119 11.16 13.77 -2.65
C ALA A 119 10.03 14.51 -1.92
N TRP A 120 9.15 13.78 -1.21
CA TRP A 120 7.91 14.32 -0.66
C TRP A 120 7.96 14.61 0.83
N TYR A 121 8.80 13.89 1.59
CA TYR A 121 8.91 14.01 3.05
C TYR A 121 10.34 14.39 3.43
N ARG A 122 10.74 15.60 3.08
CA ARG A 122 12.10 16.10 3.37
C ARG A 122 12.33 16.30 4.87
N GLY A 123 13.56 16.00 5.31
CA GLY A 123 13.96 16.20 6.70
C GLY A 123 13.67 14.99 7.60
N GLU A 124 13.88 15.14 8.89
CA GLU A 124 13.74 14.10 9.92
C GLU A 124 12.31 14.02 10.51
N THR A 125 11.33 14.62 9.85
CA THR A 125 9.95 14.63 10.36
C THR A 125 9.40 13.20 10.41
N PRO A 126 8.86 12.76 11.54
CA PRO A 126 8.22 11.44 11.65
C PRO A 126 7.07 11.30 10.66
N LEU A 127 6.88 10.09 10.17
CA LEU A 127 5.85 9.79 9.19
C LEU A 127 4.52 9.44 9.86
N VAL A 128 3.44 9.93 9.27
CA VAL A 128 2.09 9.43 9.52
C VAL A 128 1.66 8.64 8.30
N LEU A 129 1.24 7.39 8.53
CA LEU A 129 0.84 6.47 7.49
C LEU A 129 -0.68 6.30 7.46
N PHE A 130 -1.20 6.07 6.27
CA PHE A 130 -2.53 5.53 6.03
C PHE A 130 -2.39 4.18 5.37
N THR A 131 -2.89 3.14 6.03
CA THR A 131 -2.78 1.77 5.57
C THR A 131 -4.15 1.20 5.27
N ASP A 132 -4.28 0.60 4.10
CA ASP A 132 -5.53 -0.02 3.67
C ASP A 132 -5.29 -1.32 2.91
N TRP A 133 -6.30 -2.20 2.92
CA TRP A 133 -6.36 -3.40 2.12
C TRP A 133 -7.13 -3.18 0.82
N HIS A 134 -6.50 -3.56 -0.28
CA HIS A 134 -7.21 -3.69 -1.54
C HIS A 134 -7.34 -5.17 -1.93
N VAL A 135 -8.56 -5.69 -1.93
CA VAL A 135 -8.83 -7.08 -2.31
C VAL A 135 -8.95 -7.22 -3.82
N LYS A 136 -8.10 -8.05 -4.43
CA LYS A 136 -8.14 -8.37 -5.87
C LYS A 136 -8.69 -9.79 -6.07
N PRO A 137 -9.91 -9.94 -6.60
CA PRO A 137 -10.43 -11.25 -6.96
C PRO A 137 -9.72 -11.81 -8.19
N HIS A 138 -9.48 -13.10 -8.20
CA HIS A 138 -8.92 -13.84 -9.32
C HIS A 138 -9.91 -14.84 -9.88
N TRP A 139 -9.99 -14.91 -11.18
CA TRP A 139 -10.86 -15.84 -11.92
C TRP A 139 -10.10 -17.07 -12.42
N CYS A 140 -8.80 -17.18 -12.10
CA CYS A 140 -7.97 -18.32 -12.47
C CYS A 140 -7.98 -19.40 -11.39
N LYS A 141 -7.69 -20.65 -11.80
CA LYS A 141 -7.62 -21.79 -10.89
C LYS A 141 -6.27 -21.93 -10.16
N GLU A 142 -5.32 -21.10 -10.51
CA GLU A 142 -3.94 -21.16 -9.99
C GLU A 142 -3.80 -20.55 -8.59
N VAL A 143 -4.76 -19.74 -8.15
CA VAL A 143 -4.76 -19.14 -6.82
C VAL A 143 -5.41 -20.10 -5.83
N SER A 144 -4.63 -20.62 -4.88
CA SER A 144 -5.07 -21.65 -3.93
C SER A 144 -5.90 -21.12 -2.77
N HIS A 145 -5.75 -19.84 -2.43
CA HIS A 145 -6.43 -19.23 -1.28
C HIS A 145 -7.71 -18.52 -1.70
N SER A 146 -8.77 -18.75 -0.92
CA SER A 146 -10.07 -18.11 -1.13
C SER A 146 -10.47 -17.33 0.11
N GLY A 147 -11.06 -16.14 -0.08
CA GLY A 147 -11.53 -15.28 0.99
C GLY A 147 -12.74 -14.45 0.56
N HIS A 148 -13.30 -13.70 1.50
CA HIS A 148 -14.44 -12.85 1.22
C HIS A 148 -14.03 -11.64 0.41
N VAL A 149 -14.66 -11.46 -0.74
CA VAL A 149 -14.50 -10.28 -1.61
C VAL A 149 -15.72 -9.39 -1.42
N THR A 150 -15.56 -8.35 -0.61
CA THR A 150 -16.67 -7.45 -0.20
C THR A 150 -17.38 -6.84 -1.40
N MET A 151 -16.65 -6.42 -2.42
CA MET A 151 -17.21 -5.84 -3.65
C MET A 151 -18.20 -6.79 -4.36
N TRP A 152 -17.99 -8.11 -4.25
CA TRP A 152 -18.82 -9.13 -4.88
C TRP A 152 -19.75 -9.86 -3.90
N GLY A 153 -19.64 -9.58 -2.61
CA GLY A 153 -20.43 -10.21 -1.56
C GLY A 153 -20.29 -11.73 -1.48
N ARG A 154 -19.16 -12.29 -1.91
CA ARG A 154 -18.94 -13.74 -1.95
C ARG A 154 -17.49 -14.14 -1.69
N THR A 155 -17.31 -15.39 -1.30
CA THR A 155 -15.99 -16.02 -1.17
C THR A 155 -15.50 -16.48 -2.55
N MET A 156 -14.26 -16.12 -2.91
CA MET A 156 -13.64 -16.51 -4.17
C MET A 156 -12.11 -16.42 -4.06
N PRO A 157 -11.37 -17.06 -4.98
CA PRO A 157 -9.92 -16.92 -5.05
C PRO A 157 -9.49 -15.45 -5.22
N GLY A 158 -8.38 -15.08 -4.60
CA GLY A 158 -7.89 -13.72 -4.71
C GLY A 158 -6.60 -13.48 -3.94
N THR A 159 -6.16 -12.23 -3.99
CA THR A 159 -5.06 -11.70 -3.18
C THR A 159 -5.51 -10.42 -2.47
N LYS A 160 -4.86 -10.09 -1.38
CA LYS A 160 -4.95 -8.80 -0.72
C LYS A 160 -3.70 -7.99 -1.03
N GLN A 161 -3.86 -6.73 -1.37
CA GLN A 161 -2.77 -5.77 -1.44
C GLN A 161 -2.82 -4.89 -0.20
N LEU A 162 -1.74 -4.87 0.56
CA LEU A 162 -1.53 -3.87 1.60
C LEU A 162 -0.92 -2.64 0.94
N ILE A 163 -1.54 -1.49 1.13
CA ILE A 163 -1.11 -0.22 0.55
C ILE A 163 -0.78 0.74 1.69
N LEU A 164 0.43 1.26 1.70
CA LEU A 164 0.92 2.24 2.65
C LEU A 164 1.05 3.60 1.96
N ASN A 165 0.29 4.57 2.42
CA ASN A 165 0.35 5.94 1.94
C ASN A 165 0.83 6.86 3.05
N GLY A 166 1.61 7.87 2.71
CA GLY A 166 1.89 8.96 3.64
C GLY A 166 0.71 9.93 3.77
N ILE A 167 0.79 10.86 4.71
CA ILE A 167 -0.27 11.81 5.04
C ILE A 167 -0.79 12.62 3.84
N ASN A 168 0.04 12.83 2.83
CA ASN A 168 -0.33 13.54 1.60
C ASN A 168 -0.93 12.61 0.52
N GLY A 169 -1.20 11.35 0.85
CA GLY A 169 -1.72 10.35 -0.09
C GLY A 169 -0.69 9.76 -1.05
N HIS A 170 0.59 10.08 -0.90
CA HIS A 170 1.65 9.50 -1.73
C HIS A 170 1.91 8.05 -1.33
N LEU A 171 1.94 7.16 -2.30
CA LEU A 171 2.26 5.75 -2.10
C LEU A 171 3.70 5.60 -1.61
N LEU A 172 3.87 5.00 -0.45
CA LEU A 172 5.18 4.67 0.14
C LEU A 172 5.50 3.17 0.04
N GLY A 173 4.50 2.34 -0.18
CA GLY A 173 4.72 0.92 -0.34
C GLY A 173 3.45 0.14 -0.61
N GLY A 174 3.61 -1.08 -1.12
CA GLY A 174 2.48 -1.96 -1.36
C GLY A 174 2.94 -3.40 -1.57
N TRP A 175 2.27 -4.34 -0.92
CA TRP A 175 2.60 -5.76 -0.97
C TRP A 175 1.39 -6.61 -1.24
N ASN A 176 1.61 -7.75 -1.87
CA ASN A 176 0.57 -8.73 -2.12
C ASN A 176 0.65 -9.85 -1.08
N TYR A 177 -0.50 -10.20 -0.53
CA TYR A 177 -0.68 -11.29 0.43
C TYR A 177 -1.77 -12.24 -0.04
N ALA A 178 -1.79 -13.44 0.53
CA ALA A 178 -2.92 -14.34 0.39
C ALA A 178 -4.21 -13.67 0.91
N ILE A 179 -5.34 -13.95 0.27
CA ILE A 179 -6.61 -13.27 0.57
C ILE A 179 -7.10 -13.52 2.02
N ASP A 180 -6.68 -14.61 2.64
CA ASP A 180 -6.98 -15.00 4.01
C ASP A 180 -6.02 -14.41 5.07
N THR A 181 -5.01 -13.66 4.64
CA THR A 181 -4.12 -12.95 5.57
C THR A 181 -4.87 -11.85 6.33
N HIS A 182 -4.68 -11.78 7.63
CA HIS A 182 -5.25 -10.73 8.47
C HIS A 182 -4.30 -9.54 8.61
N MET A 183 -4.85 -8.32 8.58
CA MET A 183 -4.08 -7.08 8.71
C MET A 183 -3.22 -7.06 9.99
N THR A 184 -3.76 -7.54 11.09
CA THR A 184 -3.06 -7.62 12.38
C THR A 184 -1.79 -8.48 12.38
N GLN A 185 -1.63 -9.35 11.39
CA GLN A 185 -0.44 -10.21 11.28
C GLN A 185 0.74 -9.48 10.62
N VAL A 186 0.48 -8.48 9.80
CA VAL A 186 1.48 -7.88 8.92
C VAL A 186 1.78 -6.41 9.19
N LEU A 187 0.84 -5.66 9.80
CA LEU A 187 0.97 -4.21 9.97
C LEU A 187 2.27 -3.77 10.64
N VAL A 188 2.55 -4.33 11.81
CA VAL A 188 3.72 -3.88 12.61
C VAL A 188 5.04 -4.22 11.90
N ASP A 189 5.09 -5.39 11.25
CA ASP A 189 6.28 -5.80 10.51
C ASP A 189 6.51 -4.89 9.29
N MET A 190 5.42 -4.44 8.65
CA MET A 190 5.49 -3.47 7.55
C MET A 190 5.91 -2.08 8.02
N ASP A 191 5.44 -1.64 9.19
CA ASP A 191 5.85 -0.36 9.76
C ASP A 191 7.33 -0.38 10.14
N ILE A 192 7.82 -1.47 10.73
CA ILE A 192 9.24 -1.65 11.04
C ILE A 192 10.06 -1.62 9.76
N TRP A 193 9.69 -2.45 8.77
CA TRP A 193 10.37 -2.49 7.49
C TRP A 193 10.42 -1.11 6.82
N LEU A 194 9.29 -0.39 6.79
CA LEU A 194 9.23 0.93 6.17
C LEU A 194 10.09 1.94 6.94
N SER A 195 10.06 1.92 8.27
CA SER A 195 10.89 2.78 9.12
C SER A 195 12.39 2.55 8.88
N GLU A 196 12.79 1.29 8.75
CA GLU A 196 14.17 0.90 8.44
C GLU A 196 14.57 1.33 7.03
N THR A 197 13.74 1.03 6.03
CA THR A 197 13.96 1.40 4.62
C THR A 197 14.10 2.91 4.45
N LEU A 198 13.21 3.67 5.09
CA LEU A 198 13.21 5.13 4.97
C LEU A 198 14.20 5.80 5.92
N GLN A 199 14.75 5.07 6.87
CA GLN A 199 15.56 5.59 7.99
C GLN A 199 14.83 6.72 8.74
N ARG A 200 13.52 6.53 8.97
CA ARG A 200 12.64 7.52 9.61
C ARG A 200 11.66 6.84 10.55
N PRO A 201 11.43 7.43 11.73
CA PRO A 201 10.42 6.92 12.64
C PRO A 201 9.02 7.11 12.07
N ILE A 202 8.15 6.14 12.31
CA ILE A 202 6.72 6.23 12.06
C ILE A 202 6.07 6.74 13.34
N LEU A 203 5.46 7.91 13.27
CA LEU A 203 4.75 8.53 14.39
C LEU A 203 3.44 7.80 14.67
N CYS A 204 2.69 7.51 13.62
CA CYS A 204 1.38 6.90 13.73
C CYS A 204 1.01 6.19 12.42
N ASN A 205 0.41 5.01 12.53
CA ASN A 205 -0.23 4.34 11.41
C ASN A 205 -1.76 4.36 11.60
N ILE A 206 -2.48 4.83 10.58
CA ILE A 206 -3.93 4.95 10.57
C ILE A 206 -4.50 3.90 9.64
N PHE A 207 -5.37 3.03 10.15
CA PHE A 207 -5.93 1.91 9.38
C PHE A 207 -7.37 1.56 9.79
N ASP A 208 -8.04 0.77 8.95
CA ASP A 208 -9.42 0.34 9.17
C ASP A 208 -9.55 -0.58 10.40
N SER A 209 -10.77 -0.69 10.89
CA SER A 209 -11.18 -1.51 12.03
C SER A 209 -10.85 -3.02 11.88
N GLU A 210 -10.55 -3.51 10.67
CA GLU A 210 -10.03 -4.87 10.46
C GLU A 210 -8.70 -5.10 11.19
N GLY A 211 -7.86 -4.04 11.33
CA GLY A 211 -6.62 -4.08 12.09
C GLY A 211 -6.79 -3.90 13.59
N SER A 212 -8.02 -3.69 14.10
CA SER A 212 -8.24 -3.47 15.53
C SER A 212 -8.14 -4.78 16.33
N GLY A 213 -7.78 -4.67 17.61
CA GLY A 213 -7.74 -5.82 18.51
C GLY A 213 -6.63 -5.67 19.57
N GLN A 214 -6.72 -6.45 20.66
CA GLN A 214 -5.72 -6.42 21.72
C GLN A 214 -4.33 -6.78 21.19
N ALA A 215 -4.24 -7.83 20.36
CA ALA A 215 -2.98 -8.32 19.83
C ALA A 215 -2.21 -7.26 19.05
N ILE A 216 -2.90 -6.41 18.26
CA ILE A 216 -2.24 -5.32 17.53
C ILE A 216 -1.72 -4.25 18.50
N GLY A 217 -2.52 -3.92 19.54
CA GLY A 217 -2.10 -2.96 20.56
C GLY A 217 -0.85 -3.40 21.30
N GLU A 218 -0.75 -4.68 21.66
CA GLU A 218 0.42 -5.27 22.32
C GLU A 218 1.66 -5.21 21.40
N ARG A 219 1.51 -5.50 20.11
CA ARG A 219 2.60 -5.44 19.13
C ARG A 219 3.09 -4.01 18.91
N TYR A 220 2.20 -3.02 18.78
CA TYR A 220 2.60 -1.62 18.67
C TYR A 220 3.28 -1.09 19.93
N ALA A 221 2.77 -1.48 21.11
CA ALA A 221 3.40 -1.13 22.38
C ALA A 221 4.81 -1.73 22.53
N ALA A 222 5.05 -2.94 22.01
CA ALA A 222 6.34 -3.59 22.06
C ALA A 222 7.43 -2.88 21.21
N VAL A 223 7.03 -2.10 20.21
CA VAL A 223 7.94 -1.34 19.35
C VAL A 223 7.87 0.18 19.57
N ASP A 224 7.18 0.61 20.63
CA ASP A 224 6.99 2.02 21.02
C ASP A 224 6.44 2.87 19.85
N ALA A 225 5.51 2.31 19.08
CA ALA A 225 4.87 2.98 17.98
C ALA A 225 3.39 3.25 18.27
N SER A 226 2.83 4.26 17.62
CA SER A 226 1.43 4.65 17.77
C SER A 226 0.59 4.21 16.57
N TYR A 227 -0.69 3.98 16.80
CA TYR A 227 -1.65 3.72 15.74
C TYR A 227 -3.01 4.33 16.03
N LEU A 228 -3.80 4.53 14.99
CA LEU A 228 -5.18 4.98 15.07
C LEU A 228 -6.06 4.04 14.23
N THR A 229 -7.11 3.48 14.83
CA THR A 229 -8.05 2.62 14.12
C THR A 229 -9.45 2.76 14.69
N GLY A 230 -10.46 2.47 13.88
CA GLY A 230 -11.83 2.39 14.36
C GLY A 230 -12.08 1.10 15.16
N LEU A 231 -12.97 1.15 16.12
CA LEU A 231 -13.46 -0.06 16.76
C LEU A 231 -14.41 -0.84 15.84
N PRO A 232 -14.48 -2.18 15.93
CA PRO A 232 -15.32 -3.00 15.07
C PRO A 232 -16.79 -2.61 15.15
N ARG A 233 -17.43 -2.34 14.01
CA ARG A 233 -18.84 -1.91 13.91
C ARG A 233 -19.86 -2.95 14.40
N GLN A 234 -19.46 -4.18 14.52
CA GLN A 234 -20.33 -5.27 15.02
C GLN A 234 -20.71 -5.11 16.48
N TYR A 235 -19.98 -4.31 17.26
CA TYR A 235 -20.29 -4.01 18.63
C TYR A 235 -21.10 -2.70 18.70
N ARG A 236 -22.27 -2.77 19.37
CA ARG A 236 -23.01 -1.56 19.73
C ARG A 236 -22.43 -1.01 21.01
N TYR A 237 -21.70 0.08 20.89
CA TYR A 237 -21.11 0.75 22.03
C TYR A 237 -22.13 1.73 22.63
N ARG A 238 -22.17 1.80 23.96
CA ARG A 238 -23.02 2.70 24.73
C ARG A 238 -22.14 3.56 25.62
N LEU A 239 -22.59 4.79 25.90
CA LEU A 239 -21.81 5.75 26.72
C LEU A 239 -21.51 5.22 28.12
N ASP A 240 -22.41 4.38 28.71
CA ASP A 240 -22.19 3.75 30.01
C ASP A 240 -20.99 2.77 30.07
N GLN A 241 -20.42 2.43 28.94
CA GLN A 241 -19.22 1.60 28.84
C GLN A 241 -17.91 2.39 28.96
N PHE A 242 -17.99 3.71 28.98
CA PHE A 242 -16.84 4.60 29.00
C PHE A 242 -16.86 5.55 30.19
N VAL A 243 -15.67 5.93 30.65
CA VAL A 243 -15.46 7.05 31.54
C VAL A 243 -15.01 8.21 30.66
N ILE A 244 -15.72 9.32 30.76
CA ILE A 244 -15.48 10.56 30.01
C ILE A 244 -15.16 11.62 31.04
N ASP A 245 -13.90 11.99 31.13
CA ASP A 245 -13.40 12.97 32.09
C ASP A 245 -13.26 14.37 31.47
N ASP A 246 -13.35 14.47 30.13
CA ASP A 246 -13.20 15.70 29.38
C ASP A 246 -14.52 16.24 28.84
N GLU A 247 -14.51 17.49 28.39
CA GLU A 247 -15.63 18.10 27.68
C GLU A 247 -15.59 17.77 26.20
N TRP A 248 -16.78 17.61 25.60
CA TRP A 248 -16.92 17.40 24.16
C TRP A 248 -16.44 18.64 23.39
N GLN A 249 -15.55 18.43 22.44
CA GLN A 249 -14.97 19.51 21.61
C GLN A 249 -15.43 19.35 20.16
N PRO A 250 -15.78 20.45 19.47
CA PRO A 250 -16.07 20.40 18.04
C PRO A 250 -14.92 19.81 17.25
N VAL A 251 -15.20 18.98 16.26
CA VAL A 251 -14.20 18.46 15.32
C VAL A 251 -13.83 19.58 14.33
N ILE A 252 -12.55 19.88 14.19
CA ILE A 252 -12.04 21.03 13.42
C ILE A 252 -12.56 21.01 11.97
N ASP A 253 -12.51 19.87 11.32
CA ASP A 253 -12.88 19.71 9.90
C ASP A 253 -14.31 19.18 9.67
N ASP A 254 -15.06 18.95 10.73
CA ASP A 254 -16.46 18.51 10.66
C ASP A 254 -17.31 19.22 11.73
N PRO A 255 -17.84 20.40 11.41
CA PRO A 255 -18.61 21.21 12.37
C PRO A 255 -19.94 20.58 12.79
N THR A 256 -20.32 19.45 12.20
CA THR A 256 -21.53 18.70 12.58
C THR A 256 -21.28 17.70 13.70
N ARG A 257 -20.01 17.50 14.09
CA ARG A 257 -19.59 16.53 15.09
C ARG A 257 -18.78 17.14 16.21
N GLU A 258 -18.81 16.44 17.31
CA GLU A 258 -17.96 16.68 18.47
C GLU A 258 -17.25 15.38 18.88
N ALA A 259 -16.09 15.55 19.50
CA ALA A 259 -15.21 14.47 19.95
C ALA A 259 -14.85 14.63 21.39
N VAL A 260 -14.58 13.53 22.08
CA VAL A 260 -14.07 13.54 23.45
C VAL A 260 -13.13 12.35 23.69
N TYR A 261 -12.11 12.55 24.50
CA TYR A 261 -11.30 11.45 25.00
C TYR A 261 -12.06 10.66 26.06
N ALA A 262 -11.90 9.35 26.03
CA ALA A 262 -12.57 8.44 26.93
C ALA A 262 -11.69 7.25 27.30
N GLN A 263 -12.07 6.57 28.37
CA GLN A 263 -11.48 5.31 28.80
C GLN A 263 -12.58 4.25 28.99
N TRP A 264 -12.21 2.98 28.91
CA TRP A 264 -13.16 1.93 29.25
C TRP A 264 -13.57 1.99 30.74
N ALA A 265 -14.86 2.01 31.02
CA ALA A 265 -15.38 1.92 32.40
C ALA A 265 -15.05 0.56 33.05
N ASN A 266 -14.89 -0.50 32.26
CA ASN A 266 -14.47 -1.80 32.75
C ASN A 266 -12.95 -1.82 32.96
N THR A 267 -12.52 -1.81 34.23
CA THR A 267 -11.12 -1.80 34.65
C THR A 267 -10.30 -2.96 34.09
N LYS A 268 -10.93 -4.13 33.85
CA LYS A 268 -10.27 -5.27 33.23
C LYS A 268 -9.96 -5.02 31.75
N LYS A 269 -10.85 -4.35 31.01
CA LYS A 269 -10.61 -3.88 29.65
C LYS A 269 -9.60 -2.74 29.62
N ALA A 270 -9.73 -1.77 30.51
CA ALA A 270 -8.82 -0.64 30.62
C ALA A 270 -7.38 -1.07 30.93
N SER A 271 -7.17 -2.09 31.75
CA SER A 271 -5.84 -2.62 32.08
C SER A 271 -5.20 -3.47 30.96
N GLN A 272 -6.03 -4.05 30.11
CA GLN A 272 -5.57 -4.88 28.98
C GLN A 272 -5.37 -4.08 27.69
N GLU A 273 -6.07 -2.96 27.58
CA GLU A 273 -6.03 -2.11 26.39
C GLU A 273 -5.40 -0.76 26.75
N CYS A 274 -4.09 -0.65 26.69
CA CYS A 274 -3.37 0.62 26.80
C CYS A 274 -3.74 1.57 25.64
N ARG A 275 -5.04 1.95 25.55
CA ARG A 275 -5.56 2.73 24.44
C ARG A 275 -6.29 3.96 24.94
N GLN A 276 -5.95 5.06 24.35
CA GLN A 276 -6.79 6.24 24.42
C GLN A 276 -7.92 6.09 23.40
N LEU A 277 -9.16 6.22 23.85
CA LEU A 277 -10.34 6.16 23.00
C LEU A 277 -10.77 7.58 22.65
N VAL A 278 -11.21 7.76 21.41
CA VAL A 278 -11.85 9.00 20.96
C VAL A 278 -13.27 8.65 20.55
N LEU A 279 -14.24 9.19 21.29
CA LEU A 279 -15.66 9.06 20.97
C LEU A 279 -16.05 10.20 20.02
N LEU A 280 -16.84 9.88 19.00
CA LEU A 280 -17.39 10.85 18.06
C LEU A 280 -18.93 10.77 18.10
N ARG A 281 -19.58 11.92 18.16
CA ARG A 281 -21.04 12.01 18.04
C ARG A 281 -21.47 13.24 17.23
N PRO A 282 -22.66 13.22 16.60
CA PRO A 282 -23.27 14.44 16.08
C PRO A 282 -23.57 15.43 17.21
N ILE A 283 -23.40 16.73 16.96
CA ILE A 283 -23.72 17.76 17.95
C ILE A 283 -25.19 17.67 18.34
N GLY A 284 -25.45 17.65 19.66
CA GLY A 284 -26.80 17.55 20.23
C GLY A 284 -27.39 16.16 20.27
N GLN A 285 -26.62 15.11 20.04
CA GLN A 285 -27.01 13.72 20.27
C GLN A 285 -26.28 13.14 21.49
N ASP A 286 -27.01 12.36 22.28
CA ASP A 286 -26.47 11.80 23.54
C ASP A 286 -25.63 10.52 23.30
N ASP A 287 -25.86 9.82 22.20
CA ASP A 287 -25.13 8.56 21.92
C ASP A 287 -24.03 8.72 20.87
N PRO A 288 -22.83 8.15 21.09
CA PRO A 288 -21.76 8.17 20.09
C PRO A 288 -22.16 7.31 18.89
N THR A 289 -21.98 7.86 17.72
CA THR A 289 -22.26 7.12 16.46
C THR A 289 -21.05 6.34 15.95
N ARG A 290 -19.86 6.70 16.41
CA ARG A 290 -18.58 6.01 16.08
C ARG A 290 -17.59 6.15 17.23
N ILE A 291 -16.77 5.13 17.38
CA ILE A 291 -15.65 5.08 18.33
C ILE A 291 -14.41 4.67 17.55
#